data_e8c33383ad7cad22d2d7b084505d844e
#
_entry.id   e8c33383ad7cad22d2d7b084505d844e
#
_cell.length_a   1.000
_cell.length_b   1.000
_cell.length_c   1.000
_cell.angle_alpha   90.00
_cell.angle_beta   90.00
_cell.angle_gamma   90.00
#
_symmetry.space_group_name_H-M   'P 1'
#
loop_
_entity.id
_entity.type
_entity.pdbx_description
1 polymer ?
#
loop_
_entity_poly.entity_id
_entity_poly.type
_entity_poly.pdbx_seq_one_letter_code
_entity_poly.pdbx_strand_id
1 'polypeptide(L)'
;MPRKSHIAVALLLATLAAAPSVRGQAAERPAQLDTLRSPEIQAMVARLDIEKYKATVKGLTQFGDRRQGTARNRAAVDWIEAQLKSYGCTNTERVVYTYTTPPRRDTTGRGGRGAGGRGDWAQGGARYRGMRTRTGVNTDSLKQTDPKLRALNAEPATDGERQEVFCTKVGTTHPEEMYIIGGHMDGHGWGEAANDDGSGTALVMELARIFSSPDVQTERSIRFALWNNEETGTNGARAYVAQRQALQGKENPPGSGKYPEPKWLGMIQHDIMLFDHGMPRPDGTMSPDQRPEADVNIEFAMTSKFSDGAQKLAWAVATANDKYATDYPAQVGQHMTNTDSGPFQDLVPAISLREDERGRDIGAGWDPQWHQVTDLFATYNDKDFRLGLNAAQTTLSAVATLTGATLKK
;
A
#
# COMPACT_ATOMS: atom_id res chain seq x y z
N MET A 1 -31.67 78.65 30.22
CA MET A 1 -32.11 77.22 30.18
C MET A 1 -31.30 76.49 29.10
N PRO A 2 -30.36 75.62 29.41
CA PRO A 2 -29.60 74.89 28.40
C PRO A 2 -30.24 73.58 28.14
N ARG A 3 -30.35 73.22 26.86
CA ARG A 3 -30.82 71.96 26.35
C ARG A 3 -29.74 70.90 26.52
N LYS A 4 -30.09 69.71 27.13
CA LYS A 4 -29.28 68.53 27.24
C LYS A 4 -29.41 67.72 25.96
N SER A 5 -28.29 67.56 25.24
CA SER A 5 -28.18 66.63 24.09
C SER A 5 -27.82 65.23 24.60
N HIS A 6 -28.64 64.23 24.32
CA HIS A 6 -28.32 62.84 24.56
C HIS A 6 -27.63 62.26 23.31
N ILE A 7 -26.39 61.87 23.47
CA ILE A 7 -25.65 61.12 22.46
C ILE A 7 -25.94 59.66 22.72
N ALA A 8 -26.64 59.01 21.78
CA ALA A 8 -26.81 57.57 21.78
C ALA A 8 -25.59 56.93 21.14
N VAL A 9 -24.85 56.13 21.93
CA VAL A 9 -23.75 55.29 21.43
C VAL A 9 -24.37 54.00 20.94
N ALA A 10 -24.37 53.76 19.62
CA ALA A 10 -24.76 52.51 19.04
C ALA A 10 -23.58 51.55 19.12
N LEU A 11 -23.69 50.50 19.96
CA LEU A 11 -22.75 49.36 19.99
C LEU A 11 -23.02 48.47 18.75
N LEU A 12 -22.09 48.50 17.80
CA LEU A 12 -22.08 47.55 16.69
C LEU A 12 -21.50 46.20 17.23
N LEU A 13 -22.36 45.24 17.50
CA LEU A 13 -21.94 43.85 17.72
C LEU A 13 -21.57 43.25 16.37
N ALA A 14 -20.27 43.17 16.11
CA ALA A 14 -19.74 42.38 15.00
C ALA A 14 -19.86 40.90 15.35
N THR A 15 -20.86 40.24 14.82
CA THR A 15 -20.94 38.78 14.83
C THR A 15 -19.85 38.23 13.90
N LEU A 16 -18.76 37.71 14.47
CA LEU A 16 -17.83 36.85 13.75
C LEU A 16 -18.59 35.58 13.38
N ALA A 17 -19.04 35.50 12.15
CA ALA A 17 -19.45 34.23 11.56
C ALA A 17 -18.20 33.35 11.46
N ALA A 18 -18.07 32.35 12.33
CA ALA A 18 -17.08 31.32 12.21
C ALA A 18 -17.32 30.61 10.87
N ALA A 19 -16.38 30.71 9.95
CA ALA A 19 -16.41 29.91 8.74
C ALA A 19 -16.50 28.43 9.12
N PRO A 20 -17.39 27.63 8.51
CA PRO A 20 -17.46 26.21 8.79
C PRO A 20 -16.10 25.61 8.47
N SER A 21 -15.45 25.01 9.46
CA SER A 21 -14.29 24.18 9.23
C SER A 21 -14.71 23.09 8.25
N VAL A 22 -14.11 23.05 7.09
CA VAL A 22 -14.23 21.90 6.17
C VAL A 22 -13.56 20.74 6.89
N ARG A 23 -14.32 20.07 7.73
CA ARG A 23 -14.00 18.71 8.17
C ARG A 23 -14.07 17.90 6.90
N GLY A 24 -12.96 17.25 6.52
CA GLY A 24 -13.01 16.22 5.50
C GLY A 24 -14.08 15.21 5.95
N GLN A 25 -15.22 15.22 5.26
CA GLN A 25 -16.26 14.25 5.55
C GLN A 25 -15.69 12.90 5.12
N ALA A 26 -15.70 11.94 6.04
CA ALA A 26 -15.53 10.55 5.64
C ALA A 26 -16.53 10.27 4.52
N ALA A 27 -16.09 9.59 3.47
CA ALA A 27 -16.97 9.25 2.36
C ALA A 27 -18.19 8.50 2.91
N GLU A 28 -19.41 8.98 2.64
CA GLU A 28 -20.61 8.33 3.13
C GLU A 28 -20.70 6.91 2.58
N ARG A 29 -20.94 5.97 3.48
CA ARG A 29 -21.10 4.56 3.13
C ARG A 29 -22.41 4.37 2.37
N PRO A 30 -22.44 3.63 1.25
CA PRO A 30 -23.68 3.31 0.54
C PRO A 30 -24.72 2.66 1.46
N ALA A 31 -25.97 3.09 1.38
CA ALA A 31 -27.05 2.71 2.30
C ALA A 31 -27.52 1.24 2.22
N GLN A 32 -27.12 0.48 1.21
CA GLN A 32 -27.44 -0.94 1.05
C GLN A 32 -26.18 -1.77 0.92
N LEU A 33 -25.88 -2.54 1.96
CA LEU A 33 -24.86 -3.58 1.94
C LEU A 33 -25.55 -4.92 1.70
N ASP A 34 -25.15 -5.59 0.63
CA ASP A 34 -25.38 -7.01 0.51
C ASP A 34 -24.60 -7.72 1.60
N THR A 35 -25.29 -8.25 2.60
CA THR A 35 -24.69 -8.95 3.75
C THR A 35 -24.51 -10.45 3.51
N LEU A 36 -24.97 -10.97 2.37
CA LEU A 36 -24.85 -12.39 2.05
C LEU A 36 -23.38 -12.76 1.82
N ARG A 37 -22.95 -13.82 2.48
CA ARG A 37 -21.61 -14.40 2.30
C ARG A 37 -21.70 -15.51 1.25
N SER A 38 -20.75 -15.51 0.30
CA SER A 38 -20.54 -16.65 -0.58
C SER A 38 -19.78 -17.75 0.16
N PRO A 39 -20.29 -18.98 0.23
CA PRO A 39 -19.56 -20.11 0.82
C PRO A 39 -18.23 -20.38 0.10
N GLU A 40 -18.17 -20.17 -1.20
CA GLU A 40 -16.95 -20.36 -2.00
C GLU A 40 -15.87 -19.35 -1.62
N ILE A 41 -16.24 -18.05 -1.52
CA ILE A 41 -15.31 -17.01 -1.07
C ILE A 41 -14.85 -17.29 0.36
N GLN A 42 -15.76 -17.68 1.24
CA GLN A 42 -15.41 -18.03 2.61
C GLN A 42 -14.43 -19.21 2.67
N ALA A 43 -14.61 -20.22 1.82
CA ALA A 43 -13.68 -21.35 1.70
C ALA A 43 -12.31 -20.90 1.15
N MET A 44 -12.27 -19.95 0.24
CA MET A 44 -11.00 -19.38 -0.25
C MET A 44 -10.29 -18.57 0.85
N VAL A 45 -11.02 -17.73 1.59
CA VAL A 45 -10.47 -16.95 2.72
C VAL A 45 -9.90 -17.87 3.81
N ALA A 46 -10.57 -18.99 4.08
CA ALA A 46 -10.09 -19.98 5.06
C ALA A 46 -8.77 -20.68 4.67
N ARG A 47 -8.30 -20.51 3.42
CA ARG A 47 -6.98 -21.01 2.96
C ARG A 47 -5.82 -20.10 3.28
N LEU A 48 -6.10 -18.84 3.71
CA LEU A 48 -5.07 -17.94 4.21
C LEU A 48 -4.48 -18.50 5.50
N ASP A 49 -3.15 -18.44 5.59
CA ASP A 49 -2.40 -19.08 6.67
C ASP A 49 -1.36 -18.08 7.21
N ILE A 50 -1.51 -17.70 8.47
CA ILE A 50 -0.63 -16.73 9.12
C ILE A 50 0.83 -17.21 9.12
N GLU A 51 1.08 -18.50 9.30
CA GLU A 51 2.44 -19.02 9.33
C GLU A 51 3.11 -19.00 7.94
N LYS A 52 2.33 -19.20 6.87
CA LYS A 52 2.83 -19.01 5.51
C LYS A 52 3.10 -17.55 5.20
N TYR A 53 2.21 -16.67 5.62
CA TYR A 53 2.41 -15.23 5.49
C TYR A 53 3.69 -14.78 6.22
N LYS A 54 3.85 -15.16 7.49
CA LYS A 54 5.08 -14.92 8.27
C LYS A 54 6.32 -15.51 7.60
N ALA A 55 6.23 -16.75 7.11
CA ALA A 55 7.34 -17.41 6.43
C ALA A 55 7.75 -16.65 5.15
N THR A 56 6.80 -16.09 4.43
CA THR A 56 7.09 -15.28 3.22
C THR A 56 7.78 -13.96 3.60
N VAL A 57 7.28 -13.23 4.61
CA VAL A 57 7.96 -12.03 5.12
C VAL A 57 9.37 -12.39 5.58
N LYS A 58 9.53 -13.48 6.37
CA LYS A 58 10.85 -13.95 6.81
C LYS A 58 11.76 -14.35 5.66
N GLY A 59 11.20 -14.94 4.61
CA GLY A 59 11.95 -15.28 3.39
C GLY A 59 12.51 -14.05 2.67
N LEU A 60 11.76 -12.95 2.66
CA LEU A 60 12.22 -11.69 2.07
C LEU A 60 13.37 -11.05 2.88
N THR A 61 13.36 -11.18 4.20
CA THR A 61 14.38 -10.54 5.05
C THR A 61 15.79 -11.10 4.84
N GLN A 62 15.93 -12.30 4.25
CA GLN A 62 17.25 -12.86 3.92
C GLN A 62 18.08 -11.98 2.97
N PHE A 63 17.43 -11.07 2.25
CA PHE A 63 18.05 -10.13 1.31
C PHE A 63 18.29 -8.74 1.95
N GLY A 64 18.17 -8.62 3.28
CA GLY A 64 18.24 -7.34 3.98
C GLY A 64 17.10 -6.40 3.58
N ASP A 65 17.38 -5.11 3.47
CA ASP A 65 16.38 -4.11 3.06
C ASP A 65 16.05 -4.15 1.56
N ARG A 66 16.57 -5.08 0.80
CA ARG A 66 16.30 -5.28 -0.64
C ARG A 66 16.45 -4.02 -1.49
N ARG A 67 17.34 -3.14 -1.07
CA ARG A 67 17.53 -1.83 -1.71
C ARG A 67 17.72 -1.98 -3.21
N GLN A 68 16.92 -1.24 -3.98
CA GLN A 68 16.98 -1.24 -5.44
C GLN A 68 18.42 -0.96 -5.95
N GLY A 69 18.80 -1.55 -7.09
CA GLY A 69 20.12 -1.36 -7.71
C GLY A 69 21.25 -2.19 -7.11
N THR A 70 20.95 -3.12 -6.22
CA THR A 70 21.89 -4.06 -5.61
C THR A 70 21.74 -5.48 -6.18
N ALA A 71 22.76 -6.33 -6.05
CA ALA A 71 22.67 -7.74 -6.45
C ALA A 71 21.67 -8.49 -5.58
N ARG A 72 21.58 -8.17 -4.28
CA ARG A 72 20.61 -8.78 -3.37
C ARG A 72 19.15 -8.41 -3.70
N ASN A 73 18.90 -7.22 -4.26
CA ASN A 73 17.58 -6.86 -4.78
C ASN A 73 17.22 -7.75 -6.00
N ARG A 74 18.15 -7.95 -6.94
CA ARG A 74 17.95 -8.87 -8.07
C ARG A 74 17.70 -10.31 -7.59
N ALA A 75 18.47 -10.78 -6.61
CA ALA A 75 18.26 -12.09 -6.00
C ALA A 75 16.88 -12.21 -5.32
N ALA A 76 16.37 -11.14 -4.72
CA ALA A 76 15.01 -11.11 -4.19
C ALA A 76 13.94 -11.21 -5.30
N VAL A 77 14.12 -10.53 -6.44
CA VAL A 77 13.24 -10.70 -7.61
C VAL A 77 13.23 -12.15 -8.09
N ASP A 78 14.41 -12.77 -8.20
CA ASP A 78 14.54 -14.19 -8.59
C ASP A 78 13.84 -15.13 -7.61
N TRP A 79 13.98 -14.87 -6.32
CA TRP A 79 13.34 -15.65 -5.28
C TRP A 79 11.80 -15.50 -5.33
N ILE A 80 11.29 -14.28 -5.47
CA ILE A 80 9.85 -14.00 -5.58
C ILE A 80 9.27 -14.75 -6.80
N GLU A 81 9.92 -14.64 -7.95
CA GLU A 81 9.45 -15.33 -9.16
C GLU A 81 9.42 -16.87 -8.97
N ALA A 82 10.44 -17.42 -8.31
CA ALA A 82 10.48 -18.85 -8.01
C ALA A 82 9.34 -19.26 -7.07
N GLN A 83 9.02 -18.44 -6.05
CA GLN A 83 7.88 -18.69 -5.14
C GLN A 83 6.55 -18.63 -5.91
N LEU A 84 6.32 -17.61 -6.73
CA LEU A 84 5.11 -17.50 -7.54
C LEU A 84 4.89 -18.72 -8.43
N LYS A 85 5.96 -19.20 -9.09
CA LYS A 85 5.93 -20.44 -9.89
C LYS A 85 5.60 -21.67 -9.03
N SER A 86 6.16 -21.76 -7.84
CA SER A 86 5.89 -22.87 -6.90
C SER A 86 4.43 -22.91 -6.42
N TYR A 87 3.76 -21.78 -6.39
CA TYR A 87 2.33 -21.66 -6.07
C TYR A 87 1.42 -22.04 -7.25
N GLY A 88 1.98 -22.32 -8.40
CA GLY A 88 1.23 -22.60 -9.63
C GLY A 88 0.92 -21.36 -10.46
N CYS A 89 1.41 -20.18 -10.08
CA CYS A 89 1.33 -18.98 -10.90
C CYS A 89 2.47 -18.98 -11.92
N THR A 90 2.33 -19.80 -12.95
CA THR A 90 3.39 -20.08 -13.93
C THR A 90 3.45 -19.04 -15.07
N ASN A 91 2.44 -18.20 -15.20
CA ASN A 91 2.41 -17.11 -16.16
C ASN A 91 3.10 -15.87 -15.57
N THR A 92 4.41 -15.99 -15.31
CA THR A 92 5.25 -14.93 -14.78
C THR A 92 5.92 -14.16 -15.91
N GLU A 93 6.00 -12.83 -15.73
CA GLU A 93 6.75 -11.94 -16.61
C GLU A 93 7.56 -10.95 -15.78
N ARG A 94 8.64 -10.42 -16.38
CA ARG A 94 9.41 -9.32 -15.79
C ARG A 94 9.23 -8.04 -16.61
N VAL A 95 9.04 -6.94 -15.92
CA VAL A 95 9.23 -5.61 -16.48
C VAL A 95 10.67 -5.20 -16.27
N VAL A 96 11.35 -4.86 -17.36
CA VAL A 96 12.74 -4.40 -17.33
C VAL A 96 12.77 -2.94 -17.72
N TYR A 97 13.48 -2.12 -16.95
CA TYR A 97 13.62 -0.69 -17.19
C TYR A 97 14.98 -0.18 -16.69
N THR A 98 15.40 0.96 -17.17
CA THR A 98 16.65 1.61 -16.73
C THR A 98 16.31 2.70 -15.70
N TYR A 99 17.06 2.70 -14.61
CA TYR A 99 17.01 3.77 -13.61
C TYR A 99 18.37 4.41 -13.44
N THR A 100 18.38 5.74 -13.43
CA THR A 100 19.55 6.54 -13.12
C THR A 100 19.22 7.44 -11.94
N THR A 101 20.05 7.39 -10.92
CA THR A 101 19.88 8.21 -9.72
C THR A 101 19.90 9.69 -10.12
N PRO A 102 18.84 10.46 -9.83
CA PRO A 102 18.84 11.89 -10.12
C PRO A 102 20.02 12.58 -9.44
N PRO A 103 20.70 13.52 -10.11
CA PRO A 103 21.80 14.26 -9.51
C PRO A 103 21.29 15.00 -8.25
N ARG A 104 22.05 14.95 -7.17
CA ARG A 104 21.75 15.73 -5.95
C ARG A 104 21.57 17.18 -6.35
N ARG A 105 20.38 17.73 -6.09
CA ARG A 105 20.21 19.20 -6.21
C ARG A 105 21.14 19.85 -5.19
N ASP A 106 22.03 20.69 -5.68
CA ASP A 106 22.86 21.52 -4.83
C ASP A 106 21.95 22.53 -4.10
N THR A 107 21.74 22.28 -2.81
CA THR A 107 20.93 23.14 -1.95
C THR A 107 21.76 24.23 -1.28
N THR A 108 23.06 24.37 -1.62
CA THR A 108 23.97 25.34 -0.99
C THR A 108 23.73 26.78 -1.40
N GLY A 109 22.76 27.06 -2.25
CA GLY A 109 22.56 28.38 -2.86
C GLY A 109 21.20 29.04 -2.72
N ARG A 110 20.43 28.83 -1.64
CA ARG A 110 19.35 29.74 -1.19
C ARG A 110 18.70 29.19 0.08
N GLY A 111 18.88 29.88 1.18
CA GLY A 111 17.99 29.77 2.33
C GLY A 111 16.59 30.15 1.86
N GLY A 112 15.73 29.21 1.67
CA GLY A 112 14.41 29.47 1.19
C GLY A 112 13.67 28.18 1.01
N ARG A 113 12.55 28.11 1.60
CA ARG A 113 11.38 27.28 1.33
C ARG A 113 11.68 26.09 0.44
N GLY A 114 11.86 24.93 1.07
CA GLY A 114 12.12 23.67 0.40
C GLY A 114 11.20 23.49 -0.77
N ALA A 115 11.77 23.28 -1.95
CA ALA A 115 11.03 22.77 -3.07
C ALA A 115 10.54 21.40 -2.62
N GLY A 116 9.24 21.29 -2.35
CA GLY A 116 8.61 20.04 -1.96
C GLY A 116 8.93 18.98 -2.98
N GLY A 117 9.80 18.07 -2.63
CA GLY A 117 9.80 16.76 -3.26
C GLY A 117 8.39 16.21 -3.08
N ARG A 118 7.82 15.64 -4.11
CA ARG A 118 6.58 14.89 -4.02
C ARG A 118 6.76 13.82 -2.95
N GLY A 119 6.27 14.03 -1.78
CA GLY A 119 6.47 13.19 -0.61
C GLY A 119 6.48 13.93 0.70
N ASP A 120 6.42 15.26 0.68
CA ASP A 120 6.49 16.06 1.89
C ASP A 120 5.10 16.30 2.52
N TRP A 121 4.39 15.21 2.71
CA TRP A 121 3.15 15.16 3.48
C TRP A 121 3.36 15.51 4.95
N ALA A 122 4.58 15.28 5.42
CA ALA A 122 4.96 15.44 6.80
C ALA A 122 5.23 16.88 7.22
N GLN A 123 5.31 17.83 6.28
CA GLN A 123 5.62 19.23 6.60
C GLN A 123 4.41 20.17 6.65
N GLY A 124 3.22 19.67 6.44
CA GLY A 124 2.02 20.41 6.76
C GLY A 124 1.84 20.49 8.27
N GLY A 125 2.53 21.38 8.91
CA GLY A 125 2.57 21.84 10.31
C GLY A 125 1.45 21.50 11.30
N ALA A 126 0.67 20.49 11.09
CA ALA A 126 -0.28 19.98 12.05
C ALA A 126 0.47 19.14 13.09
N ARG A 127 0.78 19.75 14.22
CA ARG A 127 1.21 19.05 15.42
C ARG A 127 -0.01 18.34 15.99
N TYR A 128 -0.14 17.06 15.70
CA TYR A 128 -1.14 16.24 16.34
C TYR A 128 -0.76 16.01 17.80
N ARG A 129 -1.74 16.07 18.69
CA ARG A 129 -1.53 15.81 20.10
C ARG A 129 -1.00 14.39 20.26
N GLY A 130 0.23 14.26 20.77
CA GLY A 130 0.86 12.96 21.01
C GLY A 130 1.64 12.37 19.85
N MET A 131 1.63 12.95 18.65
CA MET A 131 2.41 12.44 17.54
C MET A 131 3.91 12.71 17.68
N ARG A 132 4.71 11.70 17.44
CA ARG A 132 6.11 11.90 17.10
C ARG A 132 6.19 12.43 15.67
N THR A 133 7.08 13.39 15.44
CA THR A 133 7.46 13.79 14.07
C THR A 133 8.00 12.54 13.36
N ARG A 134 7.55 12.29 12.11
CA ARG A 134 8.14 11.24 11.27
C ARG A 134 9.65 11.35 11.32
N THR A 135 10.30 10.27 11.66
CA THR A 135 11.73 10.14 11.46
C THR A 135 11.93 9.90 9.97
N GLY A 136 12.68 10.71 9.26
CA GLY A 136 13.01 10.44 7.86
C GLY A 136 13.75 9.11 7.69
N VAL A 137 14.12 8.79 6.45
CA VAL A 137 14.91 7.58 6.14
C VAL A 137 16.21 7.58 6.95
N ASN A 138 16.46 6.50 7.69
CA ASN A 138 17.75 6.34 8.36
C ASN A 138 18.85 6.11 7.31
N THR A 139 19.87 6.97 7.34
CA THR A 139 21.04 6.87 6.46
C THR A 139 22.31 6.49 7.22
N ASP A 140 22.23 6.33 8.53
CA ASP A 140 23.36 6.00 9.39
C ASP A 140 23.46 4.49 9.59
N SER A 141 24.41 3.86 8.93
CA SER A 141 24.67 2.42 9.02
C SER A 141 25.09 1.98 10.42
N LEU A 142 25.67 2.86 11.22
CA LEU A 142 26.15 2.52 12.56
C LEU A 142 25.01 2.30 13.57
N LYS A 143 23.81 2.80 13.25
CA LYS A 143 22.61 2.51 14.03
C LYS A 143 22.15 1.05 13.91
N GLN A 144 22.53 0.36 12.82
CA GLN A 144 22.28 -1.07 12.70
C GLN A 144 23.29 -1.83 13.55
N THR A 145 22.83 -2.41 14.65
CA THR A 145 23.69 -3.09 15.64
C THR A 145 24.06 -4.52 15.22
N ASP A 146 23.25 -5.17 14.40
CA ASP A 146 23.60 -6.48 13.83
C ASP A 146 24.70 -6.30 12.75
N PRO A 147 25.91 -6.81 12.98
CA PRO A 147 27.02 -6.64 12.05
C PRO A 147 26.80 -7.40 10.72
N LYS A 148 26.03 -8.49 10.73
CA LYS A 148 25.73 -9.27 9.51
C LYS A 148 24.76 -8.51 8.63
N LEU A 149 23.67 -8.01 9.21
CA LEU A 149 22.67 -7.23 8.49
C LEU A 149 23.27 -5.91 7.99
N ARG A 150 24.10 -5.26 8.82
CA ARG A 150 24.82 -4.04 8.42
C ARG A 150 25.75 -4.30 7.23
N ALA A 151 26.50 -5.41 7.24
CA ALA A 151 27.38 -5.77 6.14
C ALA A 151 26.58 -6.11 4.86
N LEU A 152 25.47 -6.80 5.00
CA LEU A 152 24.57 -7.12 3.88
C LEU A 152 23.99 -5.84 3.25
N ASN A 153 23.51 -4.91 4.05
CA ASN A 153 22.92 -3.64 3.58
C ASN A 153 23.97 -2.62 3.10
N ALA A 154 25.25 -2.87 3.31
CA ALA A 154 26.33 -2.00 2.85
C ALA A 154 26.62 -2.10 1.35
N GLU A 155 26.02 -3.05 0.63
CA GLU A 155 26.14 -3.16 -0.82
C GLU A 155 25.65 -1.85 -1.48
N PRO A 156 26.50 -1.19 -2.29
CA PRO A 156 26.12 0.06 -2.93
C PRO A 156 25.11 -0.18 -4.04
N ALA A 157 24.09 0.67 -4.10
CA ALA A 157 23.19 0.72 -5.25
C ALA A 157 23.93 1.32 -6.47
N THR A 158 23.73 0.73 -7.63
CA THR A 158 24.31 1.18 -8.90
C THR A 158 23.21 1.66 -9.84
N ASP A 159 23.52 2.58 -10.73
CA ASP A 159 22.63 2.94 -11.85
C ASP A 159 22.53 1.78 -12.84
N GLY A 160 21.50 1.78 -13.65
CA GLY A 160 21.32 0.81 -14.75
C GLY A 160 19.99 0.06 -14.68
N GLU A 161 20.02 -1.19 -15.12
CA GLU A 161 18.81 -2.02 -15.25
C GLU A 161 18.17 -2.34 -13.89
N ARG A 162 16.83 -2.27 -13.88
CA ARG A 162 15.95 -2.72 -12.81
C ARG A 162 14.97 -3.72 -13.36
N GLN A 163 14.53 -4.63 -12.52
CA GLN A 163 13.53 -5.62 -12.86
C GLN A 163 12.50 -5.70 -11.75
N GLU A 164 11.29 -5.93 -12.13
CA GLU A 164 10.18 -6.29 -11.25
C GLU A 164 9.44 -7.47 -11.85
N VAL A 165 8.67 -8.18 -11.06
CA VAL A 165 8.02 -9.41 -11.48
C VAL A 165 6.53 -9.37 -11.18
N PHE A 166 5.74 -9.89 -12.09
CA PHE A 166 4.34 -10.18 -11.86
C PHE A 166 3.97 -11.57 -12.37
N CYS A 167 2.86 -12.11 -11.89
CA CYS A 167 2.21 -13.23 -12.54
C CYS A 167 0.72 -12.93 -12.77
N THR A 168 0.12 -13.63 -13.74
CA THR A 168 -1.28 -13.39 -14.13
C THR A 168 -2.10 -14.66 -14.03
N LYS A 169 -3.13 -14.66 -13.19
CA LYS A 169 -4.23 -15.62 -13.27
C LYS A 169 -5.13 -15.19 -14.42
N VAL A 170 -5.20 -15.98 -15.47
CA VAL A 170 -6.04 -15.66 -16.64
C VAL A 170 -7.50 -16.00 -16.34
N GLY A 171 -8.39 -15.07 -16.63
CA GLY A 171 -9.83 -15.26 -16.51
C GLY A 171 -10.39 -16.26 -17.54
N THR A 172 -11.49 -16.92 -17.19
CA THR A 172 -12.10 -17.94 -18.04
C THR A 172 -13.14 -17.39 -19.00
N THR A 173 -13.85 -16.33 -18.61
CA THR A 173 -14.96 -15.74 -19.38
C THR A 173 -14.60 -14.39 -19.98
N HIS A 174 -13.85 -13.59 -19.22
CA HIS A 174 -13.39 -12.25 -19.58
C HIS A 174 -11.87 -12.13 -19.39
N PRO A 175 -11.08 -12.93 -20.15
CA PRO A 175 -9.60 -12.88 -20.05
C PRO A 175 -9.02 -11.52 -20.45
N GLU A 176 -9.78 -10.72 -21.22
CA GLU A 176 -9.45 -9.37 -21.66
C GLU A 176 -9.64 -8.29 -20.59
N GLU A 177 -10.20 -8.61 -19.43
CA GLU A 177 -10.43 -7.70 -18.30
C GLU A 177 -9.61 -8.13 -17.07
N MET A 178 -9.05 -7.17 -16.32
CA MET A 178 -8.10 -7.48 -15.27
C MET A 178 -8.16 -6.51 -14.08
N TYR A 179 -8.02 -7.06 -12.87
CA TYR A 179 -7.64 -6.31 -11.68
C TYR A 179 -6.15 -6.52 -11.38
N ILE A 180 -5.48 -5.46 -10.94
CA ILE A 180 -4.06 -5.49 -10.55
C ILE A 180 -3.98 -5.39 -9.03
N ILE A 181 -3.23 -6.30 -8.41
CA ILE A 181 -2.99 -6.36 -6.98
C ILE A 181 -1.48 -6.22 -6.77
N GLY A 182 -1.06 -5.21 -6.06
CA GLY A 182 0.36 -4.88 -5.93
C GLY A 182 0.85 -4.70 -4.49
N GLY A 183 2.15 -4.85 -4.34
CA GLY A 183 2.98 -4.51 -3.20
C GLY A 183 4.39 -4.22 -3.70
N HIS A 184 5.22 -3.42 -2.99
CA HIS A 184 6.58 -3.20 -3.46
C HIS A 184 7.60 -4.05 -2.70
N MET A 185 8.57 -4.56 -3.42
CA MET A 185 9.52 -5.52 -2.88
C MET A 185 10.82 -4.89 -2.38
N ASP A 186 11.13 -3.68 -2.80
CA ASP A 186 12.31 -2.95 -2.33
C ASP A 186 12.03 -2.23 -1.02
N GLY A 187 13.08 -1.84 -0.35
CA GLY A 187 13.03 -1.07 0.89
C GLY A 187 14.37 -0.39 1.15
N HIS A 188 14.47 0.33 2.25
CA HIS A 188 15.69 1.00 2.68
C HIS A 188 15.68 1.25 4.21
N GLY A 189 16.67 1.98 4.74
CA GLY A 189 16.71 2.35 6.16
C GLY A 189 17.64 1.52 7.01
N TRP A 190 18.36 0.54 6.42
CA TRP A 190 19.32 -0.34 7.09
C TRP A 190 18.69 -1.40 8.01
N GLY A 191 17.36 -1.59 7.94
CA GLY A 191 16.64 -2.70 8.54
C GLY A 191 16.56 -3.93 7.62
N GLU A 192 15.52 -4.74 7.83
CA GLU A 192 15.14 -5.85 6.96
C GLU A 192 14.00 -5.48 6.00
N ALA A 193 13.44 -4.26 6.15
CA ALA A 193 12.23 -3.82 5.42
C ALA A 193 11.10 -4.86 5.55
N ALA A 194 10.87 -5.33 6.78
CA ALA A 194 9.93 -6.41 7.05
C ALA A 194 8.49 -5.94 6.93
N ASN A 195 8.20 -4.71 7.38
CA ASN A 195 6.90 -4.07 7.22
C ASN A 195 6.86 -3.24 5.93
N ASP A 196 7.85 -2.40 5.68
CA ASP A 196 7.91 -1.52 4.53
C ASP A 196 8.87 -2.04 3.42
N ASP A 197 8.40 -2.75 2.36
CA ASP A 197 7.06 -3.32 2.22
C ASP A 197 7.14 -4.85 2.03
N GLY A 198 7.89 -5.50 2.93
CA GLY A 198 7.88 -6.97 3.00
C GLY A 198 6.49 -7.52 3.33
N SER A 199 5.69 -6.74 4.08
CA SER A 199 4.34 -7.13 4.49
C SER A 199 3.37 -7.14 3.32
N GLY A 200 3.29 -6.06 2.54
CA GLY A 200 2.43 -6.00 1.35
C GLY A 200 2.89 -6.95 0.25
N THR A 201 4.20 -7.06 0.01
CA THR A 201 4.77 -8.07 -0.90
C THR A 201 4.31 -9.48 -0.52
N ALA A 202 4.44 -9.88 0.74
CA ALA A 202 4.04 -11.21 1.20
C ALA A 202 2.53 -11.41 1.12
N LEU A 203 1.73 -10.39 1.39
CA LEU A 203 0.28 -10.41 1.23
C LEU A 203 -0.10 -10.72 -0.22
N VAL A 204 0.47 -10.01 -1.18
CA VAL A 204 0.21 -10.23 -2.62
C VAL A 204 0.61 -11.64 -3.04
N MET A 205 1.73 -12.16 -2.51
CA MET A 205 2.19 -13.53 -2.78
C MET A 205 1.23 -14.57 -2.19
N GLU A 206 0.66 -14.36 -0.99
CA GLU A 206 -0.36 -15.25 -0.42
C GLU A 206 -1.65 -15.25 -1.24
N LEU A 207 -2.08 -14.10 -1.75
CA LEU A 207 -3.20 -14.05 -2.68
C LEU A 207 -2.90 -14.82 -3.97
N ALA A 208 -1.72 -14.62 -4.55
CA ALA A 208 -1.27 -15.36 -5.73
C ALA A 208 -1.32 -16.88 -5.50
N ARG A 209 -0.88 -17.35 -4.33
CA ARG A 209 -0.90 -18.76 -3.94
C ARG A 209 -2.33 -19.32 -3.96
N ILE A 210 -3.29 -18.60 -3.39
CA ILE A 210 -4.67 -19.10 -3.29
C ILE A 210 -5.37 -19.03 -4.65
N PHE A 211 -5.29 -17.91 -5.35
CA PHE A 211 -5.93 -17.80 -6.66
C PHE A 211 -5.30 -18.72 -7.72
N SER A 212 -4.04 -19.12 -7.58
CA SER A 212 -3.37 -20.06 -8.49
C SER A 212 -3.65 -21.52 -8.17
N SER A 213 -4.39 -21.83 -7.09
CA SER A 213 -4.82 -23.21 -6.81
C SER A 213 -5.63 -23.75 -8.00
N PRO A 214 -5.44 -25.03 -8.37
CA PRO A 214 -6.05 -25.61 -9.59
C PRO A 214 -7.58 -25.63 -9.58
N ASP A 215 -8.19 -25.64 -8.39
CA ASP A 215 -9.63 -25.62 -8.17
C ASP A 215 -10.25 -24.22 -8.16
N VAL A 216 -9.42 -23.15 -8.12
CA VAL A 216 -9.93 -21.78 -8.18
C VAL A 216 -10.03 -21.33 -9.63
N GLN A 217 -11.21 -20.88 -10.02
CA GLN A 217 -11.47 -20.22 -11.30
C GLN A 217 -11.91 -18.78 -11.08
N THR A 218 -11.60 -17.91 -12.03
CA THR A 218 -12.07 -16.52 -12.05
C THR A 218 -12.65 -16.21 -13.42
N GLU A 219 -13.69 -15.41 -13.50
CA GLU A 219 -14.21 -14.93 -14.79
C GLU A 219 -13.22 -13.95 -15.42
N ARG A 220 -12.66 -13.03 -14.63
CA ARG A 220 -11.71 -12.00 -15.05
C ARG A 220 -10.30 -12.36 -14.61
N SER A 221 -9.34 -11.81 -15.33
CA SER A 221 -7.91 -11.98 -15.00
C SER A 221 -7.53 -11.20 -13.73
N ILE A 222 -6.50 -11.70 -13.04
CA ILE A 222 -5.89 -11.03 -11.88
C ILE A 222 -4.39 -10.98 -12.10
N ARG A 223 -3.79 -9.81 -11.95
CA ARG A 223 -2.33 -9.64 -11.95
C ARG A 223 -1.84 -9.39 -10.54
N PHE A 224 -0.92 -10.23 -10.09
CA PHE A 224 -0.20 -10.08 -8.83
C PHE A 224 1.17 -9.48 -9.15
N ALA A 225 1.37 -8.21 -8.80
CA ALA A 225 2.52 -7.43 -9.20
C ALA A 225 3.38 -7.07 -7.98
N LEU A 226 4.67 -7.39 -8.06
CA LEU A 226 5.65 -7.09 -7.03
C LEU A 226 6.57 -6.00 -7.60
N TRP A 227 6.21 -4.75 -7.27
CA TRP A 227 6.89 -3.57 -7.80
C TRP A 227 8.29 -3.45 -7.23
N ASN A 228 9.18 -2.81 -7.96
CA ASN A 228 10.53 -2.54 -7.51
C ASN A 228 10.85 -1.05 -7.66
N ASN A 229 11.76 -0.54 -6.82
CA ASN A 229 12.18 0.85 -6.88
C ASN A 229 11.03 1.85 -6.56
N GLU A 230 10.15 1.47 -5.63
CA GLU A 230 9.12 2.34 -5.06
C GLU A 230 9.78 3.47 -4.29
N GLU A 231 10.72 3.14 -3.41
CA GLU A 231 11.36 3.99 -2.42
C GLU A 231 12.10 5.21 -2.97
N THR A 232 12.31 5.24 -4.28
CA THR A 232 12.91 6.39 -4.97
C THR A 232 11.92 7.10 -5.90
N GLY A 233 10.64 6.77 -5.82
CA GLY A 233 9.55 7.48 -6.50
C GLY A 233 8.66 6.63 -7.39
N THR A 234 8.27 5.43 -6.95
CA THR A 234 7.35 4.52 -7.65
C THR A 234 7.80 4.18 -9.08
N ASN A 235 9.13 4.02 -9.27
CA ASN A 235 9.70 3.95 -10.62
C ASN A 235 9.32 2.67 -11.36
N GLY A 236 9.18 1.54 -10.65
CA GLY A 236 8.71 0.29 -11.23
C GLY A 236 7.29 0.40 -11.76
N ALA A 237 6.35 0.78 -10.91
CA ALA A 237 4.96 0.98 -11.30
C ALA A 237 4.82 1.98 -12.47
N ARG A 238 5.64 3.05 -12.49
CA ARG A 238 5.71 3.98 -13.62
C ARG A 238 6.22 3.32 -14.89
N ALA A 239 7.25 2.48 -14.79
CA ALA A 239 7.80 1.77 -15.93
C ALA A 239 6.77 0.76 -16.49
N TYR A 240 6.08 0.03 -15.61
CA TYR A 240 4.98 -0.83 -15.99
C TYR A 240 3.89 -0.06 -16.76
N VAL A 241 3.39 1.03 -16.18
CA VAL A 241 2.37 1.87 -16.83
C VAL A 241 2.86 2.35 -18.19
N ALA A 242 4.08 2.88 -18.28
CA ALA A 242 4.63 3.39 -19.55
C ALA A 242 4.72 2.31 -20.64
N GLN A 243 5.08 1.07 -20.26
CA GLN A 243 5.23 -0.03 -21.22
C GLN A 243 3.90 -0.70 -21.58
N ARG A 244 2.92 -0.72 -20.68
CA ARG A 244 1.75 -1.60 -20.79
C ARG A 244 0.42 -0.87 -21.07
N GLN A 245 0.28 0.41 -20.68
CA GLN A 245 -1.00 1.11 -20.83
C GLN A 245 -1.55 1.11 -22.27
N ALA A 246 -0.68 1.20 -23.28
CA ALA A 246 -1.09 1.22 -24.68
C ALA A 246 -1.43 -0.18 -25.24
N LEU A 247 -1.16 -1.25 -24.51
CA LEU A 247 -1.39 -2.64 -24.92
C LEU A 247 -2.72 -3.19 -24.39
N GLN A 248 -3.38 -2.47 -23.49
CA GLN A 248 -4.58 -2.93 -22.81
C GLN A 248 -5.66 -3.43 -23.76
N GLY A 249 -6.20 -4.62 -23.50
CA GLY A 249 -7.30 -5.24 -24.25
C GLY A 249 -6.95 -5.64 -25.68
N LYS A 250 -5.66 -5.60 -26.06
CA LYS A 250 -5.21 -6.02 -27.39
C LYS A 250 -4.80 -7.48 -27.40
N GLU A 251 -5.39 -8.24 -28.31
CA GLU A 251 -4.97 -9.61 -28.56
C GLU A 251 -3.58 -9.66 -29.20
N ASN A 252 -2.81 -10.66 -28.80
CA ASN A 252 -1.53 -10.95 -29.43
C ASN A 252 -1.25 -12.47 -29.43
N PRO A 253 -1.23 -13.15 -30.61
CA PRO A 253 -1.57 -12.62 -31.93
C PRO A 253 -3.08 -12.27 -32.08
N PRO A 254 -3.46 -11.40 -33.02
CA PRO A 254 -4.86 -11.10 -33.28
C PRO A 254 -5.70 -12.36 -33.54
N GLY A 255 -6.91 -12.45 -32.93
CA GLY A 255 -7.80 -13.60 -33.02
C GLY A 255 -7.40 -14.81 -32.17
N SER A 256 -6.40 -14.68 -31.32
CA SER A 256 -5.89 -15.78 -30.46
C SER A 256 -6.66 -15.95 -29.15
N GLY A 257 -7.47 -14.98 -28.75
CA GLY A 257 -8.06 -14.90 -27.40
C GLY A 257 -7.03 -14.68 -26.29
N LYS A 258 -5.75 -14.35 -26.62
CA LYS A 258 -4.69 -14.09 -25.66
C LYS A 258 -4.45 -12.59 -25.53
N TYR A 259 -4.54 -12.11 -24.30
CA TYR A 259 -4.34 -10.70 -23.94
C TYR A 259 -3.10 -10.57 -23.05
N PRO A 260 -1.92 -10.26 -23.61
CA PRO A 260 -0.71 -10.05 -22.79
C PRO A 260 -0.89 -8.94 -21.76
N GLU A 261 -1.71 -7.94 -22.12
CA GLU A 261 -2.13 -6.88 -21.21
C GLU A 261 -3.65 -6.72 -21.27
N PRO A 262 -4.43 -7.41 -20.41
CA PRO A 262 -5.87 -7.20 -20.32
C PRO A 262 -6.21 -5.76 -19.92
N LYS A 263 -7.41 -5.32 -20.24
CA LYS A 263 -7.92 -4.00 -19.84
C LYS A 263 -7.97 -3.89 -18.32
N TRP A 264 -7.35 -2.87 -17.77
CA TRP A 264 -7.36 -2.60 -16.34
C TRP A 264 -8.74 -2.13 -15.89
N LEU A 265 -9.29 -2.79 -14.89
CA LEU A 265 -10.57 -2.43 -14.26
C LEU A 265 -10.37 -1.76 -12.90
N GLY A 266 -9.27 -2.07 -12.22
CA GLY A 266 -8.91 -1.49 -10.94
C GLY A 266 -7.51 -1.92 -10.49
N MET A 267 -6.91 -1.12 -9.62
CA MET A 267 -5.62 -1.38 -8.99
C MET A 267 -5.73 -1.26 -7.48
N ILE A 268 -5.26 -2.27 -6.76
CA ILE A 268 -5.25 -2.34 -5.29
C ILE A 268 -3.81 -2.54 -4.85
N GLN A 269 -3.25 -1.54 -4.18
CA GLN A 269 -1.90 -1.56 -3.63
C GLN A 269 -1.93 -1.91 -2.15
N HIS A 270 -0.92 -2.61 -1.68
CA HIS A 270 -0.66 -2.87 -0.26
C HIS A 270 0.70 -2.30 0.09
N ASP A 271 0.79 -1.64 1.24
CA ASP A 271 2.02 -0.97 1.63
C ASP A 271 1.96 -0.68 3.14
N ILE A 272 2.83 -1.33 3.91
CA ILE A 272 2.93 -1.21 5.37
C ILE A 272 1.69 -1.80 6.07
N MET A 273 1.73 -3.09 6.46
CA MET A 273 0.54 -3.83 6.94
C MET A 273 0.74 -4.55 8.27
N LEU A 274 1.80 -4.27 9.06
CA LEU A 274 2.07 -5.04 10.28
C LEU A 274 1.93 -4.28 11.60
N PHE A 275 2.05 -2.96 11.64
CA PHE A 275 2.18 -2.26 12.90
C PHE A 275 0.84 -2.09 13.64
N ASP A 276 0.55 -3.02 14.54
CA ASP A 276 -0.64 -2.98 15.40
C ASP A 276 -0.32 -2.70 16.87
N HIS A 277 0.78 -3.21 17.39
CA HIS A 277 1.07 -3.06 18.81
C HIS A 277 1.71 -1.72 19.12
N GLY A 278 1.20 -1.14 20.14
CA GLY A 278 1.99 -0.27 20.97
C GLY A 278 2.27 1.11 20.47
N MET A 279 1.79 1.97 21.31
CA MET A 279 2.24 3.34 21.31
C MET A 279 3.61 3.41 21.99
N PRO A 280 4.58 4.17 21.43
CA PRO A 280 5.81 4.46 22.14
C PRO A 280 5.52 5.15 23.48
N ARG A 281 6.01 4.58 24.56
CA ARG A 281 5.94 5.18 25.90
C ARG A 281 7.04 6.21 26.09
N PRO A 282 6.90 7.15 27.05
CA PRO A 282 7.94 8.15 27.34
C PRO A 282 9.30 7.55 27.73
N ASP A 283 9.32 6.34 28.28
CA ASP A 283 10.53 5.59 28.66
C ASP A 283 11.21 4.88 27.48
N GLY A 284 10.65 5.02 26.27
CA GLY A 284 11.18 4.40 25.05
C GLY A 284 10.71 2.95 24.82
N THR A 285 9.94 2.37 25.72
CA THR A 285 9.33 1.06 25.52
C THR A 285 8.06 1.18 24.67
N MET A 286 7.64 0.07 24.07
CA MET A 286 6.38 0.00 23.34
C MET A 286 5.28 -0.55 24.25
N SER A 287 4.06 0.00 24.14
CA SER A 287 2.91 -0.60 24.80
C SER A 287 2.61 -1.97 24.17
N PRO A 288 2.30 -3.00 24.95
CA PRO A 288 1.85 -4.29 24.40
C PRO A 288 0.38 -4.25 23.94
N ASP A 289 -0.32 -3.17 24.21
CA ASP A 289 -1.74 -3.05 23.91
C ASP A 289 -1.92 -2.76 22.41
N GLN A 290 -2.99 -3.28 21.86
CA GLN A 290 -3.42 -2.95 20.51
C GLN A 290 -3.64 -1.44 20.39
N ARG A 291 -3.25 -0.88 19.26
CA ARG A 291 -3.54 0.52 18.94
C ARG A 291 -5.05 0.70 18.76
N PRO A 292 -5.66 1.74 19.34
CA PRO A 292 -7.07 2.04 19.10
C PRO A 292 -7.40 2.30 17.62
N GLU A 293 -6.40 2.76 16.85
CA GLU A 293 -6.52 3.11 15.44
C GLU A 293 -6.14 1.96 14.50
N ALA A 294 -5.72 0.80 15.04
CA ALA A 294 -5.34 -0.33 14.19
C ALA A 294 -6.56 -0.85 13.41
N ASP A 295 -6.51 -0.67 12.12
CA ASP A 295 -7.53 -1.11 11.16
C ASP A 295 -6.92 -1.32 9.76
N VAL A 296 -7.75 -1.73 8.82
CA VAL A 296 -7.35 -1.78 7.41
C VAL A 296 -7.78 -0.49 6.75
N ASN A 297 -6.86 0.46 6.63
CA ASN A 297 -7.14 1.72 5.96
C ASN A 297 -7.10 1.57 4.45
N ILE A 298 -8.19 1.97 3.81
CA ILE A 298 -8.37 1.94 2.36
C ILE A 298 -8.39 3.37 1.87
N GLU A 299 -7.32 3.78 1.20
CA GLU A 299 -7.11 5.15 0.75
C GLU A 299 -7.35 5.30 -0.74
N PHE A 300 -7.96 6.41 -1.16
CA PHE A 300 -8.09 6.79 -2.56
C PHE A 300 -7.85 8.30 -2.78
N ALA A 301 -7.42 8.68 -3.99
CA ALA A 301 -7.13 10.06 -4.31
C ALA A 301 -8.38 10.80 -4.82
N MET A 302 -8.90 11.73 -4.02
CA MET A 302 -10.03 12.59 -4.40
C MET A 302 -9.80 13.44 -5.65
N THR A 303 -8.54 13.74 -5.93
CA THR A 303 -8.15 14.63 -7.07
C THR A 303 -7.86 13.85 -8.34
N SER A 304 -7.92 12.51 -8.31
CA SER A 304 -7.70 11.69 -9.50
C SER A 304 -8.88 11.77 -10.49
N LYS A 305 -8.60 11.50 -11.76
CA LYS A 305 -9.65 11.44 -12.80
C LYS A 305 -10.65 10.32 -12.56
N PHE A 306 -10.26 9.29 -11.82
CA PHE A 306 -11.08 8.13 -11.49
C PHE A 306 -11.51 8.09 -10.02
N SER A 307 -11.55 9.25 -9.34
CA SER A 307 -11.89 9.34 -7.92
C SER A 307 -13.20 8.64 -7.56
N ASP A 308 -14.27 8.83 -8.35
CA ASP A 308 -15.56 8.18 -8.11
C ASP A 308 -15.49 6.66 -8.25
N GLY A 309 -14.73 6.17 -9.23
CA GLY A 309 -14.47 4.75 -9.42
C GLY A 309 -13.62 4.17 -8.29
N ALA A 310 -12.59 4.91 -7.88
CA ALA A 310 -11.72 4.55 -6.76
C ALA A 310 -12.49 4.51 -5.44
N GLN A 311 -13.37 5.46 -5.19
CA GLN A 311 -14.25 5.44 -4.02
C GLN A 311 -15.19 4.21 -4.02
N LYS A 312 -15.78 3.88 -5.16
CA LYS A 312 -16.61 2.67 -5.28
C LYS A 312 -15.82 1.39 -5.04
N LEU A 313 -14.60 1.32 -5.57
CA LEU A 313 -13.68 0.20 -5.32
C LEU A 313 -13.31 0.11 -3.83
N ALA A 314 -12.98 1.24 -3.19
CA ALA A 314 -12.68 1.28 -1.77
C ALA A 314 -13.85 0.78 -0.91
N TRP A 315 -15.08 1.17 -1.23
CA TRP A 315 -16.26 0.68 -0.52
C TRP A 315 -16.56 -0.80 -0.80
N ALA A 316 -16.29 -1.30 -2.00
CA ALA A 316 -16.39 -2.73 -2.27
C ALA A 316 -15.40 -3.53 -1.42
N VAL A 317 -14.17 -3.04 -1.26
CA VAL A 317 -13.14 -3.65 -0.41
C VAL A 317 -13.52 -3.56 1.08
N ALA A 318 -14.01 -2.42 1.56
CA ALA A 318 -14.49 -2.29 2.93
C ALA A 318 -15.67 -3.22 3.23
N THR A 319 -16.60 -3.38 2.28
CA THR A 319 -17.71 -4.32 2.40
C THR A 319 -17.24 -5.77 2.47
N ALA A 320 -16.19 -6.11 1.72
CA ALA A 320 -15.58 -7.43 1.80
C ALA A 320 -14.91 -7.67 3.16
N ASN A 321 -14.28 -6.67 3.75
CA ASN A 321 -13.78 -6.73 5.12
C ASN A 321 -14.91 -7.08 6.11
N ASP A 322 -15.99 -6.34 6.11
CA ASP A 322 -17.14 -6.60 7.01
C ASP A 322 -17.71 -8.02 6.89
N LYS A 323 -17.65 -8.59 5.67
CA LYS A 323 -18.18 -9.92 5.41
C LYS A 323 -17.23 -11.05 5.83
N TYR A 324 -15.94 -10.88 5.59
CA TYR A 324 -15.02 -12.02 5.59
C TYR A 324 -13.78 -11.86 6.49
N ALA A 325 -13.42 -10.63 6.86
CA ALA A 325 -12.30 -10.39 7.78
C ALA A 325 -12.72 -10.72 9.23
N THR A 326 -11.74 -11.05 10.08
CA THR A 326 -12.01 -11.63 11.39
C THR A 326 -11.69 -10.71 12.55
N ASP A 327 -10.62 -9.88 12.44
CA ASP A 327 -10.03 -9.23 13.59
C ASP A 327 -10.09 -7.69 13.55
N TYR A 328 -9.98 -7.09 12.38
CA TYR A 328 -9.86 -5.64 12.25
C TYR A 328 -10.92 -5.06 11.31
N PRO A 329 -11.52 -3.91 11.67
CA PRO A 329 -12.42 -3.21 10.78
C PRO A 329 -11.64 -2.60 9.60
N ALA A 330 -12.36 -2.20 8.56
CA ALA A 330 -11.83 -1.38 7.49
C ALA A 330 -12.38 0.04 7.57
N GLN A 331 -11.52 1.03 7.29
CA GLN A 331 -11.91 2.42 7.13
C GLN A 331 -11.62 2.89 5.71
N VAL A 332 -12.47 3.75 5.17
CA VAL A 332 -12.27 4.34 3.84
C VAL A 332 -11.87 5.79 4.01
N GLY A 333 -10.65 6.12 3.59
CA GLY A 333 -10.05 7.44 3.66
C GLY A 333 -9.98 8.12 2.29
N GLN A 334 -10.10 9.44 2.29
CA GLN A 334 -9.99 10.29 1.09
C GLN A 334 -8.57 10.86 0.94
N HIS A 335 -7.57 10.18 1.46
CA HIS A 335 -6.21 10.64 1.43
C HIS A 335 -5.55 10.31 0.10
N MET A 336 -4.60 11.16 -0.28
CA MET A 336 -3.80 10.86 -1.44
C MET A 336 -2.83 9.73 -1.12
N THR A 337 -2.90 8.68 -1.90
CA THR A 337 -1.95 7.58 -1.86
C THR A 337 -0.62 8.02 -2.46
N ASN A 338 0.51 7.72 -1.81
CA ASN A 338 1.86 8.03 -2.28
C ASN A 338 2.71 6.76 -2.40
N THR A 339 2.12 5.74 -2.93
CA THR A 339 2.74 4.46 -3.23
C THR A 339 2.44 4.08 -4.68
N ASP A 340 2.67 2.84 -5.08
CA ASP A 340 2.58 2.39 -6.47
C ASP A 340 1.17 2.45 -7.09
N SER A 341 0.12 2.71 -6.31
CA SER A 341 -1.17 3.10 -6.87
C SER A 341 -1.14 4.45 -7.58
N GLY A 342 -0.19 5.33 -7.21
CA GLY A 342 -0.09 6.69 -7.75
C GLY A 342 -0.02 6.77 -9.27
N PRO A 343 0.84 6.00 -9.97
CA PRO A 343 0.91 5.98 -11.42
C PRO A 343 -0.38 5.56 -12.13
N PHE A 344 -1.29 4.87 -11.43
CA PHE A 344 -2.55 4.35 -12.00
C PHE A 344 -3.74 5.29 -11.77
N GLN A 345 -3.68 6.21 -10.83
CA GLN A 345 -4.83 7.00 -10.35
C GLN A 345 -5.59 7.77 -11.44
N ASP A 346 -4.88 8.23 -12.48
CA ASP A 346 -5.49 8.95 -13.60
C ASP A 346 -5.80 8.05 -14.82
N LEU A 347 -5.64 6.74 -14.68
CA LEU A 347 -5.84 5.76 -15.74
C LEU A 347 -6.94 4.74 -15.41
N VAL A 348 -7.15 4.45 -14.12
CA VAL A 348 -8.09 3.42 -13.63
C VAL A 348 -8.45 3.73 -12.16
N PRO A 349 -9.58 3.23 -11.63
CA PRO A 349 -9.82 3.24 -10.19
C PRO A 349 -8.65 2.60 -9.45
N ALA A 350 -7.95 3.38 -8.61
CA ALA A 350 -6.78 2.90 -7.87
C ALA A 350 -6.87 3.29 -6.40
N ILE A 351 -6.58 2.33 -5.53
CA ILE A 351 -6.64 2.46 -4.08
C ILE A 351 -5.39 1.86 -3.44
N SER A 352 -5.13 2.22 -2.19
CA SER A 352 -4.10 1.60 -1.37
C SER A 352 -4.65 1.15 -0.03
N LEU A 353 -4.17 0.01 0.46
CA LEU A 353 -4.42 -0.47 1.81
C LEU A 353 -3.17 -0.26 2.66
N ARG A 354 -3.37 0.21 3.88
CA ARG A 354 -2.33 0.47 4.88
C ARG A 354 -2.81 0.11 6.27
N GLU A 355 -1.87 -0.01 7.20
CA GLU A 355 -2.14 -0.32 8.61
C GLU A 355 -2.65 0.87 9.41
N ASP A 356 -2.49 2.08 8.90
CA ASP A 356 -2.92 3.30 9.54
C ASP A 356 -3.44 4.32 8.53
N GLU A 357 -4.36 5.15 8.99
CA GLU A 357 -4.82 6.29 8.21
C GLU A 357 -3.76 7.39 8.21
N ARG A 358 -3.41 7.93 7.05
CA ARG A 358 -2.53 9.09 6.92
C ARG A 358 -3.24 10.42 7.16
N GLY A 359 -4.34 10.38 7.87
CA GLY A 359 -5.11 11.56 8.18
C GLY A 359 -4.56 12.33 9.37
N ARG A 360 -5.09 13.51 9.51
CA ARG A 360 -4.77 14.43 10.61
C ARG A 360 -5.25 13.99 11.98
N ASP A 361 -6.13 13.02 12.05
CA ASP A 361 -6.83 12.65 13.29
C ASP A 361 -6.17 11.45 13.98
N ILE A 362 -5.09 10.92 13.40
CA ILE A 362 -4.39 9.78 13.96
C ILE A 362 -3.26 10.25 14.84
N GLY A 363 -3.48 10.14 16.10
CA GLY A 363 -2.61 10.70 17.10
C GLY A 363 -1.18 10.21 17.01
N ALA A 364 -0.94 8.95 16.98
CA ALA A 364 0.40 8.38 17.01
C ALA A 364 0.50 7.16 16.08
N GLY A 365 -0.32 7.18 15.06
CA GLY A 365 -0.56 6.07 14.17
C GLY A 365 0.59 5.70 13.25
N TRP A 366 1.64 6.51 13.19
CA TRP A 366 2.74 6.22 12.29
C TRP A 366 3.66 5.15 12.88
N ASP A 367 3.97 4.12 12.09
CA ASP A 367 4.96 3.11 12.47
C ASP A 367 6.33 3.76 12.73
N PRO A 368 6.84 3.71 13.96
CA PRO A 368 8.15 4.26 14.29
C PRO A 368 9.30 3.47 13.67
N GLN A 369 9.05 2.29 13.15
CA GLN A 369 10.03 1.42 12.48
C GLN A 369 10.20 1.76 11.00
N TRP A 370 9.23 2.49 10.42
CA TRP A 370 9.24 2.89 9.02
C TRP A 370 10.56 3.53 8.62
N HIS A 371 11.24 2.95 7.63
CA HIS A 371 12.55 3.38 7.12
C HIS A 371 13.66 3.41 8.19
N GLN A 372 13.56 2.56 9.22
CA GLN A 372 14.52 2.51 10.32
C GLN A 372 15.27 1.18 10.37
N VAL A 373 16.38 1.17 11.10
CA VAL A 373 17.17 -0.05 11.38
C VAL A 373 16.37 -1.10 12.15
N THR A 374 15.26 -0.70 12.73
CA THR A 374 14.37 -1.51 13.56
C THR A 374 13.18 -2.08 12.80
N ASP A 375 13.03 -1.80 11.50
CA ASP A 375 12.09 -2.53 10.64
C ASP A 375 12.62 -3.93 10.36
N LEU A 376 12.47 -4.80 11.35
CA LEU A 376 12.98 -6.18 11.38
C LEU A 376 11.81 -7.14 11.57
N PHE A 377 11.91 -8.34 11.02
CA PHE A 377 10.92 -9.39 11.27
C PHE A 377 10.69 -9.64 12.76
N ALA A 378 11.75 -9.60 13.57
CA ALA A 378 11.68 -9.83 15.01
C ALA A 378 11.01 -8.69 15.79
N THR A 379 10.80 -7.54 15.18
CA THR A 379 10.11 -6.40 15.80
C THR A 379 8.62 -6.64 15.90
N TYR A 380 8.05 -7.40 14.97
CA TYR A 380 6.62 -7.62 14.84
C TYR A 380 6.21 -8.94 15.50
N ASN A 381 5.10 -8.90 16.21
CA ASN A 381 4.54 -10.07 16.90
C ASN A 381 3.28 -10.61 16.20
N ASP A 382 2.65 -11.64 16.77
CA ASP A 382 1.48 -12.27 16.15
C ASP A 382 0.28 -11.35 15.96
N LYS A 383 0.12 -10.29 16.78
CA LYS A 383 -0.95 -9.31 16.59
C LYS A 383 -0.71 -8.49 15.32
N ASP A 384 0.55 -8.08 15.13
CA ASP A 384 0.95 -7.35 13.94
C ASP A 384 0.69 -8.18 12.68
N PHE A 385 1.13 -9.43 12.68
CA PHE A 385 0.87 -10.34 11.57
C PHE A 385 -0.61 -10.64 11.33
N ARG A 386 -1.46 -10.59 12.38
CA ARG A 386 -2.91 -10.71 12.22
C ARG A 386 -3.51 -9.53 11.47
N LEU A 387 -3.00 -8.31 11.65
CA LEU A 387 -3.44 -7.16 10.88
C LEU A 387 -3.15 -7.37 9.39
N GLY A 388 -1.95 -7.81 9.03
CA GLY A 388 -1.59 -8.16 7.66
C GLY A 388 -2.44 -9.29 7.08
N LEU A 389 -2.70 -10.33 7.87
CA LEU A 389 -3.59 -11.42 7.46
C LEU A 389 -5.02 -10.94 7.25
N ASN A 390 -5.51 -10.04 8.10
CA ASN A 390 -6.84 -9.44 7.98
C ASN A 390 -6.96 -8.59 6.70
N ALA A 391 -5.93 -7.84 6.34
CA ALA A 391 -5.86 -7.15 5.06
C ALA A 391 -5.85 -8.13 3.88
N ALA A 392 -5.18 -9.28 4.02
CA ALA A 392 -5.22 -10.33 3.01
C ALA A 392 -6.63 -10.94 2.87
N GLN A 393 -7.35 -11.20 3.97
CA GLN A 393 -8.74 -11.65 3.96
C GLN A 393 -9.63 -10.63 3.24
N THR A 394 -9.45 -9.35 3.54
CA THR A 394 -10.17 -8.23 2.95
C THR A 394 -9.98 -8.18 1.44
N THR A 395 -8.73 -8.16 0.99
CA THR A 395 -8.42 -8.06 -0.45
C THR A 395 -8.79 -9.33 -1.20
N LEU A 396 -8.50 -10.52 -0.64
CA LEU A 396 -8.86 -11.78 -1.29
C LEU A 396 -10.37 -11.85 -1.55
N SER A 397 -11.18 -11.56 -0.55
CA SER A 397 -12.63 -11.63 -0.67
C SER A 397 -13.20 -10.56 -1.60
N ALA A 398 -12.63 -9.35 -1.59
CA ALA A 398 -13.00 -8.29 -2.53
C ALA A 398 -12.67 -8.71 -3.98
N VAL A 399 -11.45 -9.15 -4.23
CA VAL A 399 -11.00 -9.57 -5.56
C VAL A 399 -11.75 -10.79 -6.04
N ALA A 400 -12.02 -11.77 -5.18
CA ALA A 400 -12.85 -12.93 -5.52
C ALA A 400 -14.25 -12.49 -5.99
N THR A 401 -14.86 -11.52 -5.30
CA THR A 401 -16.16 -10.95 -5.70
C THR A 401 -16.06 -10.22 -7.03
N LEU A 402 -15.08 -9.33 -7.19
CA LEU A 402 -14.90 -8.50 -8.38
C LEU A 402 -14.58 -9.30 -9.63
N THR A 403 -13.91 -10.43 -9.47
CA THR A 403 -13.48 -11.28 -10.58
C THR A 403 -14.39 -12.49 -10.84
N GLY A 404 -15.48 -12.64 -10.08
CA GLY A 404 -16.38 -13.78 -10.21
C GLY A 404 -15.68 -15.10 -9.87
N ALA A 405 -14.92 -15.12 -8.79
CA ALA A 405 -14.16 -16.32 -8.41
C ALA A 405 -15.08 -17.44 -7.88
N THR A 406 -14.82 -18.68 -8.32
CA THR A 406 -15.53 -19.89 -7.93
C THR A 406 -14.58 -21.04 -7.63
N LEU A 407 -15.06 -22.05 -6.93
CA LEU A 407 -14.34 -23.31 -6.71
C LEU A 407 -14.90 -24.39 -7.62
N LYS A 408 -14.02 -25.05 -8.37
CA LYS A 408 -14.41 -26.27 -9.10
C LYS A 408 -14.83 -27.36 -8.10
N LYS A 409 -15.93 -27.99 -8.42
CA LYS A 409 -16.41 -29.17 -7.70
C LYS A 409 -15.60 -30.39 -8.08
#